data_cf200123cf1a0dfe0df7b4b557f146fa
#
_entry.id   cf200123cf1a0dfe0df7b4b557f146fa
#
_cell.length_a   1.000
_cell.length_b   1.000
_cell.length_c   1.000
_cell.angle_alpha   90.00
_cell.angle_beta   90.00
_cell.angle_gamma   90.00
#
_symmetry.space_group_name_H-M   'P 1'
#
loop_
_entity.id
_entity.type
_entity.pdbx_description
1 polymer ?
#
loop_
_entity_poly.entity_id
_entity_poly.type
_entity_poly.pdbx_seq_one_letter_code
_entity_poly.pdbx_strand_id
1 'polypeptide(L)'
;MINKQLLNPSSIVVVGGSDDIQKPGGKVLKNLIDGHFKGSLYVVNPKMDEVQGIKSYRDVKDLPEVDCAILAIAAKFCPSTVEMLAKQKNTRAFIILSAGFSEENAEGKALEKQIVETIDSVGGALIGPNCIGVLTTNYNGVFTTPIPKLDPKGVDFVSGSGATALFIMDAGMQKGVKFSSVFSVGNSAQLGVEEVLEYWDESFDPETSSRIKLMYVESIDKPEKLLKHASSLIRKGCRIAAIKSGGSAAGSRAASSHTGALASSDVAVEALFRKAGIVRCNG
;
A
#
# COMPACT_ATOMS: atom_id res chain seq x y z
N MET A 1 10.04 4.32 7.33
CA MET A 1 9.34 5.61 7.10
C MET A 1 8.96 5.71 5.63
N ILE A 2 7.79 6.25 5.31
CA ILE A 2 7.39 6.55 3.91
C ILE A 2 8.37 7.57 3.34
N ASN A 3 8.94 7.24 2.18
CA ASN A 3 9.98 8.06 1.54
C ASN A 3 9.47 8.74 0.25
N LYS A 4 10.28 9.66 -0.29
CA LYS A 4 9.94 10.38 -1.51
C LYS A 4 9.78 9.45 -2.72
N GLN A 5 10.59 8.39 -2.80
CA GLN A 5 10.55 7.43 -3.91
C GLN A 5 9.25 6.63 -3.95
N LEU A 6 8.60 6.43 -2.79
CA LEU A 6 7.27 5.82 -2.74
C LEU A 6 6.16 6.81 -3.14
N LEU A 7 6.30 8.08 -2.81
CA LEU A 7 5.24 9.08 -2.99
C LEU A 7 5.25 9.75 -4.37
N ASN A 8 6.44 10.03 -4.86
CA ASN A 8 6.67 10.75 -6.12
C ASN A 8 7.93 10.21 -6.81
N PRO A 9 7.91 8.95 -7.28
CA PRO A 9 9.04 8.36 -7.98
C PRO A 9 9.30 9.05 -9.32
N SER A 10 10.57 9.20 -9.68
CA SER A 10 10.98 9.62 -11.03
C SER A 10 10.99 8.45 -12.00
N SER A 11 11.01 7.23 -11.49
CA SER A 11 10.96 6.01 -12.28
C SER A 11 10.26 4.87 -11.54
N ILE A 12 9.48 4.08 -12.27
CA ILE A 12 8.77 2.89 -11.76
C ILE A 12 9.12 1.69 -12.64
N VAL A 13 9.39 0.54 -12.03
CA VAL A 13 9.42 -0.75 -12.72
C VAL A 13 8.26 -1.63 -12.26
N VAL A 14 7.56 -2.26 -13.21
CA VAL A 14 6.60 -3.35 -12.94
C VAL A 14 7.29 -4.68 -13.23
N VAL A 15 7.64 -5.41 -12.16
CA VAL A 15 8.22 -6.75 -12.28
C VAL A 15 7.09 -7.77 -12.35
N GLY A 16 7.03 -8.52 -13.45
CA GLY A 16 5.90 -9.40 -13.77
C GLY A 16 4.77 -8.68 -14.54
N GLY A 17 5.11 -7.58 -15.22
CA GLY A 17 4.18 -6.92 -16.15
C GLY A 17 3.68 -7.88 -17.24
N SER A 18 2.47 -7.70 -17.72
CA SER A 18 1.79 -8.60 -18.67
C SER A 18 0.87 -7.81 -19.60
N ASP A 19 0.67 -8.31 -20.83
CA ASP A 19 -0.39 -7.84 -21.73
C ASP A 19 -1.79 -8.26 -21.26
N ASP A 20 -1.85 -9.31 -20.45
CA ASP A 20 -3.11 -9.76 -19.86
C ASP A 20 -3.51 -8.83 -18.70
N ILE A 21 -4.42 -7.91 -19.00
CA ILE A 21 -4.95 -6.93 -18.04
C ILE A 21 -5.87 -7.55 -16.95
N GLN A 22 -6.15 -8.84 -17.00
CA GLN A 22 -6.84 -9.54 -15.91
C GLN A 22 -5.87 -9.92 -14.79
N LYS A 23 -4.57 -10.01 -15.10
CA LYS A 23 -3.52 -10.28 -14.12
C LYS A 23 -3.09 -9.01 -13.38
N PRO A 24 -2.71 -9.10 -12.09
CA PRO A 24 -2.28 -7.93 -11.31
C PRO A 24 -1.18 -7.11 -12.00
N GLY A 25 -0.13 -7.76 -12.54
CA GLY A 25 0.96 -7.08 -13.22
C GLY A 25 0.56 -6.38 -14.52
N GLY A 26 -0.41 -6.95 -15.27
CA GLY A 26 -0.95 -6.32 -16.46
C GLY A 26 -1.86 -5.14 -16.11
N LYS A 27 -2.70 -5.31 -15.09
CA LYS A 27 -3.64 -4.27 -14.65
C LYS A 27 -2.94 -3.06 -14.05
N VAL A 28 -1.94 -3.25 -13.18
CA VAL A 28 -1.19 -2.12 -12.61
C VAL A 28 -0.38 -1.38 -13.68
N LEU A 29 0.21 -2.11 -14.62
CA LEU A 29 0.91 -1.48 -15.76
C LEU A 29 -0.05 -0.62 -16.59
N LYS A 30 -1.23 -1.16 -16.93
CA LYS A 30 -2.28 -0.42 -17.64
C LYS A 30 -2.68 0.85 -16.88
N ASN A 31 -2.89 0.77 -15.58
CA ASN A 31 -3.27 1.92 -14.75
C ASN A 31 -2.18 3.01 -14.69
N LEU A 32 -0.91 2.63 -14.70
CA LEU A 32 0.20 3.59 -14.79
C LEU A 32 0.25 4.29 -16.14
N ILE A 33 0.03 3.55 -17.23
CA ILE A 33 -0.02 4.09 -18.59
C ILE A 33 -1.22 5.02 -18.76
N ASP A 34 -2.43 4.56 -18.42
CA ASP A 34 -3.68 5.34 -18.56
C ASP A 34 -3.69 6.56 -17.63
N GLY A 35 -3.03 6.46 -16.46
CA GLY A 35 -2.81 7.58 -15.53
C GLY A 35 -1.75 8.57 -16.01
N HIS A 36 -1.16 8.35 -17.18
CA HIS A 36 -0.11 9.20 -17.74
C HIS A 36 1.04 9.47 -16.75
N PHE A 37 1.57 8.43 -16.13
CA PHE A 37 2.71 8.56 -15.25
C PHE A 37 3.82 9.39 -15.92
N LYS A 38 4.32 10.41 -15.22
CA LYS A 38 5.22 11.42 -15.81
C LYS A 38 6.69 11.02 -15.79
N GLY A 39 7.04 9.99 -15.00
CA GLY A 39 8.39 9.45 -14.90
C GLY A 39 8.69 8.38 -15.95
N SER A 40 9.86 7.76 -15.82
CA SER A 40 10.25 6.62 -16.64
C SER A 40 9.54 5.35 -16.19
N LEU A 41 8.86 4.65 -17.10
CA LEU A 41 8.17 3.41 -16.83
C LEU A 41 8.92 2.23 -17.45
N TYR A 42 9.26 1.24 -16.64
CA TYR A 42 9.96 0.03 -17.04
C TYR A 42 9.13 -1.21 -16.74
N VAL A 43 9.37 -2.27 -17.51
CA VAL A 43 8.72 -3.57 -17.33
C VAL A 43 9.76 -4.66 -17.30
N VAL A 44 9.59 -5.64 -16.43
CA VAL A 44 10.35 -6.90 -16.46
C VAL A 44 9.41 -8.06 -16.74
N ASN A 45 9.66 -8.74 -17.86
CA ASN A 45 8.98 -9.98 -18.22
C ASN A 45 9.97 -10.89 -18.97
N PRO A 46 10.30 -12.09 -18.46
CA PRO A 46 11.32 -12.95 -19.05
C PRO A 46 10.94 -13.55 -20.42
N LYS A 47 9.68 -13.42 -20.82
CA LYS A 47 9.15 -14.06 -22.05
C LYS A 47 8.86 -13.07 -23.19
N MET A 48 8.80 -11.77 -22.91
CA MET A 48 8.34 -10.77 -23.86
C MET A 48 9.37 -9.65 -24.02
N ASP A 49 9.55 -9.15 -25.22
CA ASP A 49 10.44 -8.00 -25.52
C ASP A 49 9.72 -6.67 -25.36
N GLU A 50 8.39 -6.69 -25.41
CA GLU A 50 7.50 -5.55 -25.23
C GLU A 50 6.24 -6.01 -24.49
N VAL A 51 5.71 -5.18 -23.61
CA VAL A 51 4.46 -5.38 -22.85
C VAL A 51 3.68 -4.08 -22.86
N GLN A 52 2.47 -4.09 -23.39
CA GLN A 52 1.56 -2.93 -23.50
C GLN A 52 2.24 -1.68 -24.14
N GLY A 53 3.10 -1.89 -25.15
CA GLY A 53 3.83 -0.81 -25.81
C GLY A 53 5.07 -0.31 -25.06
N ILE A 54 5.42 -0.91 -23.92
CA ILE A 54 6.62 -0.59 -23.13
C ILE A 54 7.69 -1.66 -23.38
N LYS A 55 8.93 -1.22 -23.69
CA LYS A 55 10.05 -2.14 -23.80
C LYS A 55 10.20 -2.95 -22.50
N SER A 56 10.27 -4.29 -22.64
CA SER A 56 10.44 -5.20 -21.53
C SER A 56 11.90 -5.63 -21.39
N TYR A 57 12.35 -5.70 -20.14
CA TYR A 57 13.63 -6.30 -19.78
C TYR A 57 13.40 -7.78 -19.41
N ARG A 58 14.35 -8.64 -19.80
CA ARG A 58 14.26 -10.08 -19.50
C ARG A 58 14.59 -10.39 -18.03
N ASP A 59 15.42 -9.55 -17.41
CA ASP A 59 15.90 -9.71 -16.04
C ASP A 59 16.03 -8.34 -15.37
N VAL A 60 15.83 -8.28 -14.06
CA VAL A 60 15.99 -7.04 -13.27
C VAL A 60 17.43 -6.51 -13.28
N LYS A 61 18.41 -7.37 -13.52
CA LYS A 61 19.83 -6.97 -13.65
C LYS A 61 20.09 -6.05 -14.83
N ASP A 62 19.26 -6.12 -15.88
CA ASP A 62 19.41 -5.36 -17.10
C ASP A 62 18.74 -3.97 -17.03
N LEU A 63 18.02 -3.69 -15.94
CA LEU A 63 17.39 -2.40 -15.70
C LEU A 63 18.41 -1.29 -15.43
N PRO A 64 18.09 -0.02 -15.76
CA PRO A 64 18.77 1.12 -15.16
C PRO A 64 18.46 1.23 -13.65
N GLU A 65 18.98 2.26 -13.00
CA GLU A 65 18.52 2.61 -11.64
C GLU A 65 17.03 2.98 -11.66
N VAL A 66 16.29 2.59 -10.60
CA VAL A 66 14.84 2.76 -10.52
C VAL A 66 14.43 3.13 -9.10
N ASP A 67 13.63 4.18 -8.95
CA ASP A 67 13.17 4.67 -7.66
C ASP A 67 12.19 3.71 -6.97
N CYS A 68 11.18 3.23 -7.70
CA CYS A 68 10.09 2.42 -7.17
C CYS A 68 9.91 1.12 -7.98
N ALA A 69 9.75 0.01 -7.28
CA ALA A 69 9.46 -1.29 -7.88
C ALA A 69 8.10 -1.81 -7.41
N ILE A 70 7.23 -2.16 -8.36
CA ILE A 70 5.96 -2.85 -8.12
C ILE A 70 6.14 -4.30 -8.55
N LEU A 71 6.06 -5.23 -7.59
CA LEU A 71 6.25 -6.66 -7.82
C LEU A 71 4.92 -7.39 -7.92
N ALA A 72 4.70 -8.04 -9.06
CA ALA A 72 3.55 -8.91 -9.35
C ALA A 72 4.04 -10.32 -9.77
N ILE A 73 4.94 -10.90 -8.99
CA ILE A 73 5.59 -12.20 -9.20
C ILE A 73 5.34 -13.11 -7.99
N ALA A 74 5.52 -14.43 -8.15
CA ALA A 74 5.32 -15.37 -7.06
C ALA A 74 6.26 -15.08 -5.86
N ALA A 75 5.74 -15.22 -4.64
CA ALA A 75 6.40 -14.86 -3.39
C ALA A 75 7.84 -15.37 -3.28
N LYS A 76 8.08 -16.62 -3.68
CA LYS A 76 9.42 -17.26 -3.64
C LYS A 76 10.51 -16.54 -4.46
N PHE A 77 10.12 -15.72 -5.44
CA PHE A 77 11.07 -14.94 -6.26
C PHE A 77 11.27 -13.52 -5.75
N CYS A 78 10.42 -13.04 -4.84
CA CYS A 78 10.49 -11.66 -4.35
C CYS A 78 11.79 -11.35 -3.60
N PRO A 79 12.31 -12.19 -2.67
CA PRO A 79 13.53 -11.85 -1.93
C PRO A 79 14.74 -11.56 -2.81
N SER A 80 15.05 -12.44 -3.76
CA SER A 80 16.19 -12.25 -4.69
C SER A 80 15.99 -11.04 -5.62
N THR A 81 14.76 -10.81 -6.07
CA THR A 81 14.41 -9.66 -6.90
C THR A 81 14.56 -8.34 -6.12
N VAL A 82 14.06 -8.30 -4.88
CA VAL A 82 14.21 -7.13 -4.00
C VAL A 82 15.67 -6.86 -3.69
N GLU A 83 16.45 -7.89 -3.38
CA GLU A 83 17.88 -7.74 -3.10
C GLU A 83 18.65 -7.14 -4.29
N MET A 84 18.40 -7.65 -5.50
CA MET A 84 19.01 -7.13 -6.73
C MET A 84 18.63 -5.66 -6.94
N LEU A 85 17.35 -5.33 -6.86
CA LEU A 85 16.86 -3.97 -7.05
C LEU A 85 17.38 -3.00 -5.98
N ALA A 86 17.37 -3.40 -4.71
CA ALA A 86 17.81 -2.56 -3.60
C ALA A 86 19.32 -2.27 -3.65
N LYS A 87 20.13 -3.32 -3.93
CA LYS A 87 21.60 -3.23 -3.84
C LYS A 87 22.26 -2.80 -5.15
N GLN A 88 21.68 -3.11 -6.32
CA GLN A 88 22.31 -2.86 -7.61
C GLN A 88 21.59 -1.84 -8.49
N LYS A 89 20.32 -1.55 -8.22
CA LYS A 89 19.50 -0.61 -9.00
C LYS A 89 19.05 0.61 -8.20
N ASN A 90 19.62 0.79 -7.02
CA ASN A 90 19.36 1.93 -6.14
C ASN A 90 17.86 2.13 -5.80
N THR A 91 17.06 1.06 -5.90
CA THR A 91 15.62 1.12 -5.58
C THR A 91 15.40 1.34 -4.09
N ARG A 92 14.54 2.29 -3.74
CA ARG A 92 14.26 2.67 -2.35
C ARG A 92 12.78 2.61 -2.00
N ALA A 93 11.90 2.30 -2.97
CA ALA A 93 10.49 2.07 -2.72
C ALA A 93 10.04 0.76 -3.34
N PHE A 94 9.28 -0.02 -2.59
CA PHE A 94 8.79 -1.32 -3.00
C PHE A 94 7.30 -1.45 -2.69
N ILE A 95 6.54 -1.98 -3.65
CA ILE A 95 5.14 -2.36 -3.51
C ILE A 95 5.02 -3.80 -3.95
N ILE A 96 4.66 -4.72 -3.04
CA ILE A 96 4.53 -6.14 -3.35
C ILE A 96 3.05 -6.50 -3.37
N LEU A 97 2.52 -6.74 -4.58
CA LEU A 97 1.12 -7.04 -4.79
C LEU A 97 0.78 -8.50 -4.45
N SER A 98 1.74 -9.38 -4.63
CA SER A 98 1.57 -10.84 -4.50
C SER A 98 1.26 -11.26 -3.07
N ALA A 99 0.44 -12.30 -2.94
CA ALA A 99 0.23 -13.09 -1.74
C ALA A 99 1.23 -14.27 -1.67
N GLY A 100 1.19 -15.04 -0.58
CA GLY A 100 2.06 -16.19 -0.33
C GLY A 100 3.16 -15.89 0.69
N PHE A 101 2.87 -15.02 1.64
CA PHE A 101 3.81 -14.57 2.69
C PHE A 101 3.32 -14.95 4.09
N SER A 102 3.40 -14.05 5.06
CA SER A 102 3.05 -14.34 6.46
C SER A 102 1.58 -14.72 6.68
N GLU A 103 0.70 -14.31 5.79
CA GLU A 103 -0.73 -14.68 5.81
C GLU A 103 -0.96 -16.14 5.43
N GLU A 104 -0.02 -16.78 4.74
CA GLU A 104 -0.22 -18.16 4.26
C GLU A 104 0.43 -19.19 5.20
N ASN A 105 1.71 -19.02 5.53
CA ASN A 105 2.43 -20.00 6.36
C ASN A 105 3.77 -19.48 6.90
N ALA A 106 4.49 -20.33 7.66
CA ALA A 106 5.78 -19.99 8.28
C ALA A 106 6.90 -19.74 7.24
N GLU A 107 6.88 -20.44 6.09
CA GLU A 107 7.84 -20.23 5.00
C GLU A 107 7.64 -18.84 4.40
N GLY A 108 6.39 -18.49 4.10
CA GLY A 108 6.03 -17.14 3.63
C GLY A 108 6.44 -16.05 4.59
N LYS A 109 6.30 -16.27 5.91
CA LYS A 109 6.78 -15.34 6.94
C LYS A 109 8.31 -15.18 6.91
N ALA A 110 9.05 -16.23 6.62
CA ALA A 110 10.51 -16.15 6.48
C ALA A 110 10.93 -15.34 5.24
N LEU A 111 10.23 -15.51 4.11
CA LEU A 111 10.45 -14.70 2.91
C LEU A 111 10.17 -13.22 3.16
N GLU A 112 9.07 -12.92 3.84
CA GLU A 112 8.68 -11.56 4.23
C GLU A 112 9.75 -10.90 5.09
N LYS A 113 10.24 -11.59 6.12
CA LYS A 113 11.32 -11.12 6.99
C LYS A 113 12.60 -10.80 6.22
N GLN A 114 13.02 -11.68 5.31
CA GLN A 114 14.20 -11.46 4.47
C GLN A 114 14.06 -10.22 3.59
N ILE A 115 12.88 -9.99 3.02
CA ILE A 115 12.59 -8.79 2.22
C ILE A 115 12.71 -7.53 3.08
N VAL A 116 12.08 -7.51 4.26
CA VAL A 116 12.12 -6.35 5.17
C VAL A 116 13.56 -6.04 5.59
N GLU A 117 14.34 -7.05 6.01
CA GLU A 117 15.74 -6.88 6.39
C GLU A 117 16.58 -6.28 5.25
N THR A 118 16.35 -6.74 4.02
CA THR A 118 17.03 -6.21 2.83
C THR A 118 16.67 -4.73 2.59
N ILE A 119 15.40 -4.39 2.63
CA ILE A 119 14.90 -3.03 2.39
C ILE A 119 15.36 -2.08 3.51
N ASP A 120 15.34 -2.52 4.76
CA ASP A 120 15.82 -1.74 5.92
C ASP A 120 17.32 -1.45 5.80
N SER A 121 18.12 -2.40 5.30
CA SER A 121 19.57 -2.24 5.12
C SER A 121 19.96 -1.10 4.17
N VAL A 122 19.04 -0.68 3.31
CA VAL A 122 19.25 0.41 2.34
C VAL A 122 18.39 1.65 2.65
N GLY A 123 17.70 1.67 3.79
CA GLY A 123 16.78 2.76 4.16
C GLY A 123 15.58 2.88 3.23
N GLY A 124 15.12 1.76 2.67
CA GLY A 124 14.00 1.71 1.76
C GLY A 124 12.63 1.66 2.45
N ALA A 125 11.57 1.72 1.66
CA ALA A 125 10.17 1.68 2.08
C ALA A 125 9.44 0.54 1.37
N LEU A 126 8.64 -0.26 2.13
CA LEU A 126 7.84 -1.36 1.63
C LEU A 126 6.36 -1.18 1.96
N ILE A 127 5.50 -1.22 0.96
CA ILE A 127 4.06 -1.43 1.08
C ILE A 127 3.71 -2.87 0.72
N GLY A 128 2.89 -3.50 1.54
CA GLY A 128 2.52 -4.90 1.39
C GLY A 128 3.39 -5.83 2.25
N PRO A 129 3.59 -7.08 1.82
CA PRO A 129 3.01 -7.73 0.65
C PRO A 129 1.49 -7.95 0.76
N ASN A 130 0.91 -8.68 -0.23
CA ASN A 130 -0.52 -9.01 -0.25
C ASN A 130 -1.42 -7.76 -0.22
N CYS A 131 -1.18 -6.80 -1.10
CA CYS A 131 -1.88 -5.52 -1.15
C CYS A 131 -2.36 -5.21 -2.57
N ILE A 132 -3.28 -4.24 -2.72
CA ILE A 132 -3.70 -3.77 -4.05
C ILE A 132 -2.78 -2.68 -4.59
N GLY A 133 -1.89 -2.13 -3.78
CA GLY A 133 -0.92 -1.11 -4.16
C GLY A 133 -1.20 0.27 -3.59
N VAL A 134 -0.63 1.28 -4.23
CA VAL A 134 -0.69 2.69 -3.81
C VAL A 134 -1.22 3.56 -4.94
N LEU A 135 -2.14 4.46 -4.59
CA LEU A 135 -2.71 5.45 -5.49
C LEU A 135 -2.44 6.84 -4.91
N THR A 136 -1.80 7.70 -5.68
CA THR A 136 -1.54 9.11 -5.32
C THR A 136 -1.81 10.01 -6.52
N THR A 137 -1.83 11.31 -6.31
CA THR A 137 -1.92 12.28 -7.41
C THR A 137 -0.74 12.22 -8.38
N ASN A 138 0.33 11.51 -8.05
CA ASN A 138 1.53 11.37 -8.87
C ASN A 138 1.53 10.10 -9.73
N TYR A 139 0.87 9.02 -9.28
CA TYR A 139 0.81 7.77 -10.03
C TYR A 139 -0.31 6.83 -9.56
N ASN A 140 -0.77 5.97 -10.48
CA ASN A 140 -1.82 4.98 -10.26
C ASN A 140 -1.22 3.58 -10.09
N GLY A 141 -0.48 3.36 -9.00
CA GLY A 141 0.22 2.10 -8.71
C GLY A 141 -0.65 1.02 -8.05
N VAL A 142 -1.89 0.86 -8.51
CA VAL A 142 -2.85 -0.15 -8.02
C VAL A 142 -3.32 -1.06 -9.14
N PHE A 143 -3.67 -2.32 -8.82
CA PHE A 143 -4.20 -3.26 -9.82
C PHE A 143 -5.73 -3.35 -9.84
N THR A 144 -6.42 -2.28 -9.45
CA THR A 144 -7.89 -2.21 -9.48
C THR A 144 -8.41 -1.28 -10.56
N THR A 145 -9.64 -1.51 -11.00
CA THR A 145 -10.40 -0.65 -11.91
C THR A 145 -11.87 -0.66 -11.50
N PRO A 146 -12.60 0.47 -11.66
CA PRO A 146 -12.12 1.77 -12.15
C PRO A 146 -11.22 2.48 -11.13
N ILE A 147 -10.36 3.40 -11.62
CA ILE A 147 -9.55 4.26 -10.76
C ILE A 147 -10.41 5.45 -10.30
N PRO A 148 -10.47 5.75 -8.99
CA PRO A 148 -11.19 6.92 -8.50
C PRO A 148 -10.57 8.23 -9.01
N LYS A 149 -11.41 9.25 -9.20
CA LYS A 149 -10.93 10.58 -9.52
C LYS A 149 -10.13 11.14 -8.36
N LEU A 150 -8.88 11.50 -8.61
CA LEU A 150 -7.99 12.07 -7.61
C LEU A 150 -8.16 13.59 -7.51
N ASP A 151 -8.09 14.09 -6.28
CA ASP A 151 -8.12 15.52 -5.95
C ASP A 151 -7.23 15.71 -4.71
N PRO A 152 -6.25 16.60 -4.70
CA PRO A 152 -5.37 16.80 -3.54
C PRO A 152 -6.11 17.08 -2.23
N LYS A 153 -7.31 17.69 -2.30
CA LYS A 153 -8.19 17.95 -1.15
C LYS A 153 -9.27 16.86 -0.96
N GLY A 154 -9.22 15.79 -1.72
CA GLY A 154 -10.07 14.62 -1.57
C GLY A 154 -9.82 13.88 -0.26
N VAL A 155 -10.26 12.66 -0.17
CA VAL A 155 -10.10 11.81 1.02
C VAL A 155 -8.77 11.07 0.94
N ASP A 156 -7.97 11.08 2.00
CA ASP A 156 -6.87 10.16 2.19
C ASP A 156 -7.39 8.86 2.80
N PHE A 157 -7.01 7.74 2.24
CA PHE A 157 -7.49 6.43 2.68
C PHE A 157 -6.35 5.42 2.87
N VAL A 158 -6.34 4.76 4.02
CA VAL A 158 -5.44 3.63 4.29
C VAL A 158 -6.24 2.39 4.68
N SER A 159 -5.86 1.23 4.14
CA SER A 159 -6.54 -0.03 4.39
C SER A 159 -5.56 -1.18 4.61
N GLY A 160 -5.76 -1.95 5.68
CA GLY A 160 -5.11 -3.24 5.90
C GLY A 160 -5.62 -4.35 4.97
N SER A 161 -6.82 -4.19 4.41
CA SER A 161 -7.47 -5.17 3.52
C SER A 161 -7.60 -4.63 2.10
N GLY A 162 -7.04 -5.35 1.13
CA GLY A 162 -7.20 -5.03 -0.28
C GLY A 162 -8.64 -5.11 -0.77
N ALA A 163 -9.36 -6.18 -0.43
CA ALA A 163 -10.76 -6.37 -0.83
C ALA A 163 -11.68 -5.29 -0.26
N THR A 164 -11.48 -4.94 1.02
CA THR A 164 -12.26 -3.87 1.66
C THR A 164 -11.91 -2.50 1.09
N ALA A 165 -10.64 -2.27 0.72
CA ALA A 165 -10.24 -1.04 0.05
C ALA A 165 -11.01 -0.86 -1.28
N LEU A 166 -11.12 -1.92 -2.08
CA LEU A 166 -11.89 -1.92 -3.32
C LEU A 166 -13.35 -1.56 -3.09
N PHE A 167 -13.98 -2.23 -2.12
CA PHE A 167 -15.39 -2.00 -1.78
C PHE A 167 -15.64 -0.56 -1.34
N ILE A 168 -14.79 -0.01 -0.44
CA ILE A 168 -14.91 1.37 0.06
C ILE A 168 -14.69 2.39 -1.06
N MET A 169 -13.70 2.17 -1.92
CA MET A 169 -13.47 3.04 -3.07
C MET A 169 -14.65 3.04 -4.04
N ASP A 170 -15.19 1.87 -4.40
CA ASP A 170 -16.32 1.76 -5.31
C ASP A 170 -17.57 2.44 -4.74
N ALA A 171 -17.92 2.15 -3.48
CA ALA A 171 -19.03 2.79 -2.81
C ALA A 171 -18.86 4.31 -2.68
N GLY A 172 -17.62 4.77 -2.44
CA GLY A 172 -17.29 6.19 -2.38
C GLY A 172 -17.45 6.88 -3.73
N MET A 173 -16.94 6.27 -4.80
CA MET A 173 -17.05 6.81 -6.17
C MET A 173 -18.52 6.99 -6.58
N GLN A 174 -19.37 6.02 -6.29
CA GLN A 174 -20.82 6.10 -6.58
C GLN A 174 -21.50 7.27 -5.84
N LYS A 175 -20.94 7.71 -4.73
CA LYS A 175 -21.41 8.88 -3.95
C LYS A 175 -20.66 10.18 -4.30
N GLY A 176 -19.83 10.17 -5.33
CA GLY A 176 -19.07 11.34 -5.75
C GLY A 176 -17.84 11.67 -4.89
N VAL A 177 -17.42 10.76 -4.02
CA VAL A 177 -16.20 10.96 -3.21
C VAL A 177 -14.97 10.96 -4.13
N LYS A 178 -14.13 11.95 -3.97
CA LYS A 178 -12.80 12.02 -4.59
C LYS A 178 -11.77 11.60 -3.55
N PHE A 179 -10.71 10.93 -4.00
CA PHE A 179 -9.60 10.54 -3.14
C PHE A 179 -8.37 11.42 -3.39
N SER A 180 -7.61 11.69 -2.35
CA SER A 180 -6.29 12.33 -2.45
C SER A 180 -5.19 11.27 -2.57
N SER A 181 -5.25 10.26 -1.71
CA SER A 181 -4.37 9.11 -1.73
C SER A 181 -5.07 7.85 -1.23
N VAL A 182 -4.60 6.68 -1.70
CA VAL A 182 -5.03 5.38 -1.18
C VAL A 182 -3.79 4.52 -0.96
N PHE A 183 -3.63 4.03 0.27
CA PHE A 183 -2.58 3.10 0.66
C PHE A 183 -3.23 1.77 1.07
N SER A 184 -3.00 0.71 0.30
CA SER A 184 -3.34 -0.64 0.73
C SER A 184 -2.09 -1.27 1.32
N VAL A 185 -2.05 -1.43 2.64
CA VAL A 185 -0.83 -1.87 3.32
C VAL A 185 -0.71 -3.39 3.45
N GLY A 186 -1.77 -4.15 3.11
CA GLY A 186 -1.74 -5.62 3.12
C GLY A 186 -1.28 -6.19 4.45
N ASN A 187 -0.28 -7.08 4.41
CA ASN A 187 0.32 -7.68 5.62
C ASN A 187 1.04 -6.68 6.53
N SER A 188 1.26 -5.45 6.07
CA SER A 188 1.98 -4.40 6.84
C SER A 188 3.36 -4.84 7.32
N ALA A 189 4.11 -5.56 6.49
CA ALA A 189 5.39 -6.17 6.90
C ALA A 189 6.41 -5.16 7.44
N GLN A 190 6.44 -3.94 6.87
CA GLN A 190 7.30 -2.84 7.33
C GLN A 190 6.47 -1.58 7.60
N LEU A 191 5.67 -1.15 6.62
CA LEU A 191 4.83 0.05 6.71
C LEU A 191 3.37 -0.36 6.88
N GLY A 192 2.78 0.00 8.01
CA GLY A 192 1.38 -0.22 8.34
C GLY A 192 0.56 1.07 8.32
N VAL A 193 -0.64 0.97 8.91
CA VAL A 193 -1.56 2.10 9.03
C VAL A 193 -0.93 3.25 9.82
N GLU A 194 -0.12 2.92 10.82
CA GLU A 194 0.53 3.88 11.71
C GLU A 194 1.60 4.71 10.99
N GLU A 195 2.35 4.11 10.07
CA GLU A 195 3.35 4.82 9.26
C GLU A 195 2.67 5.72 8.21
N VAL A 196 1.53 5.33 7.70
CA VAL A 196 0.74 6.18 6.80
C VAL A 196 0.17 7.39 7.55
N LEU A 197 -0.33 7.20 8.78
CA LEU A 197 -0.76 8.31 9.64
C LEU A 197 0.39 9.27 9.99
N GLU A 198 1.57 8.72 10.34
CA GLU A 198 2.78 9.50 10.58
C GLU A 198 3.12 10.37 9.37
N TYR A 199 3.13 9.77 8.17
CA TYR A 199 3.35 10.50 6.93
C TYR A 199 2.33 11.63 6.72
N TRP A 200 1.04 11.36 6.86
CA TRP A 200 0.01 12.38 6.70
C TRP A 200 0.13 13.51 7.74
N ASP A 201 0.55 13.19 8.96
CA ASP A 201 0.74 14.18 10.02
C ASP A 201 1.97 15.07 9.76
N GLU A 202 3.09 14.46 9.41
CA GLU A 202 4.36 15.16 9.21
C GLU A 202 4.37 16.00 7.93
N SER A 203 3.68 15.56 6.89
CA SER A 203 3.54 16.29 5.61
C SER A 203 2.34 17.21 5.54
N PHE A 204 1.57 17.37 6.62
CA PHE A 204 0.32 18.13 6.59
C PHE A 204 0.57 19.62 6.35
N ASP A 205 -0.01 20.12 5.27
CA ASP A 205 -0.11 21.53 4.92
C ASP A 205 -1.59 21.94 4.92
N PRO A 206 -2.02 22.92 5.74
CA PRO A 206 -3.42 23.32 5.85
C PRO A 206 -4.02 23.85 4.54
N GLU A 207 -3.21 24.35 3.60
CA GLU A 207 -3.68 24.91 2.33
C GLU A 207 -3.87 23.83 1.25
N THR A 208 -3.05 22.79 1.25
CA THR A 208 -2.98 21.83 0.15
C THR A 208 -3.42 20.41 0.53
N SER A 209 -3.25 20.01 1.80
CA SER A 209 -3.53 18.64 2.23
C SER A 209 -5.02 18.36 2.42
N SER A 210 -5.39 17.11 2.22
CA SER A 210 -6.71 16.58 2.62
C SER A 210 -6.95 16.77 4.11
N ARG A 211 -8.18 17.12 4.48
CA ARG A 211 -8.62 17.20 5.89
C ARG A 211 -9.41 15.98 6.34
N ILE A 212 -9.74 15.05 5.44
CA ILE A 212 -10.51 13.85 5.74
C ILE A 212 -9.61 12.62 5.58
N LYS A 213 -9.48 11.84 6.65
CA LYS A 213 -8.71 10.59 6.64
C LYS A 213 -9.65 9.43 6.92
N LEU A 214 -9.60 8.41 6.10
CA LEU A 214 -10.32 7.15 6.29
C LEU A 214 -9.34 6.03 6.61
N MET A 215 -9.72 5.15 7.50
CA MET A 215 -8.91 4.00 7.90
C MET A 215 -9.76 2.74 7.93
N TYR A 216 -9.27 1.67 7.34
CA TYR A 216 -9.74 0.33 7.62
C TYR A 216 -8.62 -0.47 8.26
N VAL A 217 -8.82 -0.92 9.50
CA VAL A 217 -7.78 -1.45 10.37
C VAL A 217 -8.08 -2.89 10.74
N GLU A 218 -7.15 -3.81 10.44
CA GLU A 218 -7.24 -5.22 10.85
C GLU A 218 -6.43 -5.48 12.13
N SER A 219 -5.24 -4.91 12.23
CA SER A 219 -4.38 -4.91 13.43
C SER A 219 -3.87 -3.50 13.73
N ILE A 220 -3.44 -3.29 14.95
CA ILE A 220 -2.72 -2.09 15.40
C ILE A 220 -1.47 -2.58 16.13
N ASP A 221 -0.33 -2.46 15.46
CA ASP A 221 0.93 -2.99 15.98
C ASP A 221 1.71 -1.93 16.78
N LYS A 222 1.47 -0.66 16.48
CA LYS A 222 2.14 0.49 17.11
C LYS A 222 1.11 1.49 17.66
N PRO A 223 0.37 1.12 18.73
CA PRO A 223 -0.76 1.93 19.24
C PRO A 223 -0.34 3.33 19.72
N GLU A 224 0.87 3.48 20.26
CA GLU A 224 1.39 4.79 20.67
C GLU A 224 1.64 5.71 19.47
N LYS A 225 2.17 5.16 18.37
CA LYS A 225 2.38 5.90 17.12
C LYS A 225 1.03 6.33 16.54
N LEU A 226 0.06 5.43 16.46
CA LEU A 226 -1.29 5.73 16.00
C LEU A 226 -1.89 6.87 16.85
N LEU A 227 -1.86 6.76 18.18
CA LEU A 227 -2.39 7.76 19.09
C LEU A 227 -1.73 9.14 18.88
N LYS A 228 -0.40 9.17 18.78
CA LYS A 228 0.39 10.39 18.58
C LYS A 228 -0.03 11.13 17.32
N HIS A 229 0.02 10.44 16.18
CA HIS A 229 -0.18 11.08 14.88
C HIS A 229 -1.65 11.35 14.56
N ALA A 230 -2.58 10.48 14.97
CA ALA A 230 -4.01 10.75 14.84
C ALA A 230 -4.43 11.97 15.68
N SER A 231 -4.02 12.02 16.95
CA SER A 231 -4.33 13.18 17.80
C SER A 231 -3.71 14.50 17.28
N SER A 232 -2.53 14.41 16.68
CA SER A 232 -1.87 15.57 16.06
C SER A 232 -2.66 16.07 14.85
N LEU A 233 -3.04 15.17 13.93
CA LEU A 233 -3.87 15.51 12.75
C LEU A 233 -5.20 16.15 13.15
N ILE A 234 -5.87 15.62 14.19
CA ILE A 234 -7.13 16.17 14.67
C ILE A 234 -6.95 17.58 15.23
N ARG A 235 -5.86 17.84 15.99
CA ARG A 235 -5.52 19.21 16.45
C ARG A 235 -5.22 20.15 15.29
N LYS A 236 -4.71 19.66 14.16
CA LYS A 236 -4.50 20.42 12.92
C LYS A 236 -5.80 20.63 12.12
N GLY A 237 -6.94 20.17 12.63
CA GLY A 237 -8.27 20.35 12.02
C GLY A 237 -8.67 19.25 11.03
N CYS A 238 -7.97 18.11 11.00
CA CYS A 238 -8.41 16.94 10.26
C CYS A 238 -9.53 16.20 10.97
N ARG A 239 -10.31 15.44 10.21
CA ARG A 239 -11.28 14.45 10.71
C ARG A 239 -10.84 13.07 10.30
N ILE A 240 -10.81 12.13 11.23
CA ILE A 240 -10.40 10.75 11.00
C ILE A 240 -11.58 9.84 11.31
N ALA A 241 -11.99 9.03 10.34
CA ALA A 241 -12.98 7.99 10.53
C ALA A 241 -12.34 6.61 10.30
N ALA A 242 -12.67 5.64 11.14
CA ALA A 242 -12.08 4.31 11.08
C ALA A 242 -13.12 3.20 11.24
N ILE A 243 -12.94 2.13 10.46
CA ILE A 243 -13.59 0.84 10.65
C ILE A 243 -12.51 -0.13 11.15
N LYS A 244 -12.79 -0.81 12.29
CA LYS A 244 -11.99 -1.91 12.81
C LYS A 244 -12.63 -3.23 12.41
N SER A 245 -11.90 -4.07 11.68
CA SER A 245 -12.36 -5.43 11.38
C SER A 245 -12.49 -6.28 12.64
N GLY A 246 -13.36 -7.27 12.61
CA GLY A 246 -13.46 -8.23 13.72
C GLY A 246 -14.14 -7.70 15.00
N GLY A 247 -14.91 -6.62 14.93
CA GLY A 247 -15.66 -6.06 16.08
C GLY A 247 -16.75 -6.97 16.65
N SER A 248 -17.19 -7.98 15.91
CA SER A 248 -18.12 -9.02 16.40
C SER A 248 -17.38 -10.33 16.68
N ALA A 249 -17.93 -11.20 17.54
CA ALA A 249 -17.35 -12.52 17.82
C ALA A 249 -17.20 -13.38 16.54
N ALA A 250 -18.10 -13.26 15.58
CA ALA A 250 -18.01 -13.91 14.27
C ALA A 250 -16.93 -13.27 13.38
N GLY A 251 -16.89 -11.94 13.34
CA GLY A 251 -15.88 -11.19 12.61
C GLY A 251 -14.46 -11.37 13.16
N SER A 252 -14.32 -11.49 14.49
CA SER A 252 -13.03 -11.78 15.14
C SER A 252 -12.51 -13.16 14.74
N ARG A 253 -13.36 -14.18 14.70
CA ARG A 253 -12.99 -15.53 14.21
C ARG A 253 -12.59 -15.51 12.74
N ALA A 254 -13.35 -14.80 11.90
CA ALA A 254 -13.03 -14.65 10.48
C ALA A 254 -11.69 -13.93 10.26
N ALA A 255 -11.43 -12.82 10.96
CA ALA A 255 -10.18 -12.08 10.90
C ALA A 255 -8.99 -12.93 11.36
N SER A 256 -9.10 -13.66 12.48
CA SER A 256 -8.05 -14.54 12.99
C SER A 256 -7.71 -15.69 12.02
N SER A 257 -8.71 -16.22 11.32
CA SER A 257 -8.49 -17.30 10.34
C SER A 257 -7.85 -16.80 9.04
N HIS A 258 -8.00 -15.51 8.72
CA HIS A 258 -7.51 -14.93 7.46
C HIS A 258 -6.10 -14.35 7.59
N THR A 259 -5.75 -13.76 8.74
CA THR A 259 -4.48 -13.03 8.90
C THR A 259 -3.52 -13.71 9.86
N GLY A 260 -3.93 -14.77 10.59
CA GLY A 260 -3.11 -15.43 11.61
C GLY A 260 -2.75 -14.52 12.80
N ALA A 261 -3.17 -13.27 12.80
CA ALA A 261 -2.91 -12.31 13.86
C ALA A 261 -3.97 -12.43 14.97
N LEU A 262 -3.53 -12.36 16.24
CA LEU A 262 -4.42 -12.14 17.37
C LEU A 262 -5.06 -10.75 17.20
N ALA A 263 -6.36 -10.71 16.90
CA ALA A 263 -7.08 -9.46 16.82
C ALA A 263 -6.93 -8.70 18.15
N SER A 264 -6.48 -7.45 18.08
CA SER A 264 -6.42 -6.57 19.26
C SER A 264 -7.80 -6.52 19.93
N SER A 265 -7.83 -6.51 21.27
CA SER A 265 -9.09 -6.43 22.02
C SER A 265 -9.92 -5.25 21.52
N ASP A 266 -11.17 -5.51 21.14
CA ASP A 266 -12.07 -4.48 20.60
C ASP A 266 -12.26 -3.32 21.58
N VAL A 267 -12.27 -3.62 22.88
CA VAL A 267 -12.34 -2.63 23.97
C VAL A 267 -11.11 -1.73 23.99
N ALA A 268 -9.92 -2.32 23.80
CA ALA A 268 -8.68 -1.54 23.76
C ALA A 268 -8.62 -0.63 22.52
N VAL A 269 -9.07 -1.11 21.37
CA VAL A 269 -9.16 -0.32 20.14
C VAL A 269 -10.16 0.82 20.28
N GLU A 270 -11.34 0.56 20.87
CA GLU A 270 -12.34 1.58 21.15
C GLU A 270 -11.78 2.69 22.06
N ALA A 271 -11.10 2.29 23.15
CA ALA A 271 -10.48 3.25 24.05
C ALA A 271 -9.39 4.08 23.35
N LEU A 272 -8.57 3.43 22.50
CA LEU A 272 -7.53 4.08 21.71
C LEU A 272 -8.12 5.11 20.73
N PHE A 273 -9.14 4.71 19.96
CA PHE A 273 -9.79 5.59 18.98
C PHE A 273 -10.46 6.78 19.66
N ARG A 274 -11.16 6.55 20.78
CA ARG A 274 -11.76 7.63 21.57
C ARG A 274 -10.69 8.60 22.09
N LYS A 275 -9.60 8.09 22.64
CA LYS A 275 -8.50 8.91 23.16
C LYS A 275 -7.82 9.72 22.04
N ALA A 276 -7.68 9.15 20.86
CA ALA A 276 -7.12 9.80 19.68
C ALA A 276 -8.08 10.82 19.04
N GLY A 277 -9.39 10.75 19.33
CA GLY A 277 -10.44 11.56 18.68
C GLY A 277 -10.89 11.00 17.32
N ILE A 278 -10.61 9.72 17.04
CA ILE A 278 -11.03 9.03 15.82
C ILE A 278 -12.51 8.65 15.94
N VAL A 279 -13.29 8.94 14.90
CA VAL A 279 -14.68 8.50 14.79
C VAL A 279 -14.70 7.03 14.36
N ARG A 280 -15.14 6.15 15.25
CA ARG A 280 -15.34 4.75 14.90
C ARG A 280 -16.63 4.58 14.13
N CYS A 281 -16.57 3.95 12.96
CA CYS A 281 -17.71 3.57 12.16
C CYS A 281 -18.00 2.07 12.36
N ASN A 282 -19.29 1.74 12.51
CA ASN A 282 -19.74 0.35 12.50
C ASN A 282 -19.87 -0.09 11.04
N GLY A 283 -19.23 -1.22 10.70
CA GLY A 283 -19.30 -1.83 9.38
C GLY A 283 -20.52 -2.74 9.23
#